data_02e0c63bd802b6ed6cf6f3eaefefae1f
#
_entry.id   02e0c63bd802b6ed6cf6f3eaefefae1f
#
_cell.length_a   1.000
_cell.length_b   1.000
_cell.length_c   1.000
_cell.angle_alpha   90.00
_cell.angle_beta   90.00
_cell.angle_gamma   90.00
#
_symmetry.space_group_name_H-M   'P 1'
#
loop_
_entity.id
_entity.type
_entity.pdbx_description
1 polymer ?
#
loop_
_entity_poly.entity_id
_entity_poly.type
_entity_poly.pdbx_seq_one_letter_code
_entity_poly.pdbx_strand_id
1 'polypeptide(L)'
;MKKVILPLLPALAAAMSAAAASMSEITVDLRMDASDYVVGERVRAVVDIVNSSPDTIGIGGKVRVWGKEGSNRVVRAEYDVNDRFFIEVYRTGDMSQLAKVSKGAFVADFALETGEGQKLETFIGDHFALGEPNRYMAKPVFVHAGVRYEGQPRVFDVVEGVRAVAAMQMFASRKSLQREFSLVYWARGRSEHVFLKAKDSNGRQWRTTDLGPILRIDKPEISVCADGKVFVLHRLNQDQFVRSEFWSLPDALEFRGRSSVLDPETAGTQSVRELYREGGVKPKQNPWWKFW
;
A
#
# COMPACT_ATOMS: atom_id res chain seq x y z
N MET A 1 -38.20 -68.00 -44.27
CA MET A 1 -37.00 -67.19 -44.46
C MET A 1 -37.33 -65.74 -44.02
N LYS A 2 -36.91 -65.36 -42.80
CA LYS A 2 -37.15 -64.02 -42.27
C LYS A 2 -35.84 -63.22 -42.43
N LYS A 3 -35.90 -62.15 -43.22
CA LYS A 3 -34.77 -61.18 -43.36
C LYS A 3 -34.77 -60.26 -42.13
N VAL A 4 -33.69 -60.30 -41.37
CA VAL A 4 -33.40 -59.35 -40.32
C VAL A 4 -32.70 -58.17 -40.94
N ILE A 5 -33.29 -57.01 -40.87
CA ILE A 5 -32.70 -55.74 -41.27
C ILE A 5 -32.09 -55.11 -40.04
N LEU A 6 -30.74 -54.98 -40.03
CA LEU A 6 -29.98 -54.28 -39.00
C LEU A 6 -30.06 -52.76 -39.28
N PRO A 7 -30.42 -51.88 -38.37
CA PRO A 7 -30.33 -50.44 -38.59
C PRO A 7 -28.85 -49.98 -38.39
N LEU A 8 -28.33 -49.28 -39.39
CA LEU A 8 -27.10 -48.49 -39.30
C LEU A 8 -27.30 -47.34 -38.32
N LEU A 9 -26.56 -47.32 -37.24
CA LEU A 9 -26.42 -46.14 -36.39
C LEU A 9 -25.43 -45.14 -37.06
N PRO A 10 -25.80 -43.86 -37.24
CA PRO A 10 -24.85 -42.86 -37.65
C PRO A 10 -23.93 -42.51 -36.44
N ALA A 11 -22.63 -42.70 -36.60
CA ALA A 11 -21.63 -42.22 -35.70
C ALA A 11 -21.66 -40.68 -35.69
N LEU A 12 -22.16 -40.13 -34.61
CA LEU A 12 -22.10 -38.70 -34.30
C LEU A 12 -20.65 -38.37 -33.91
N ALA A 13 -19.87 -37.90 -34.87
CA ALA A 13 -18.58 -37.32 -34.61
C ALA A 13 -18.77 -36.01 -33.83
N ALA A 14 -18.69 -36.06 -32.53
CA ALA A 14 -18.60 -34.87 -31.70
C ALA A 14 -17.24 -34.21 -31.99
N ALA A 15 -17.27 -33.19 -32.84
CA ALA A 15 -16.19 -32.25 -32.99
C ALA A 15 -16.03 -31.49 -31.63
N MET A 16 -15.19 -31.98 -30.74
CA MET A 16 -14.69 -31.20 -29.64
C MET A 16 -13.84 -30.08 -30.22
N SER A 17 -14.48 -28.93 -30.43
CA SER A 17 -13.80 -27.67 -30.65
C SER A 17 -13.06 -27.37 -29.35
N ALA A 18 -11.79 -27.77 -29.24
CA ALA A 18 -10.89 -27.27 -28.25
C ALA A 18 -10.74 -25.77 -28.53
N ALA A 19 -11.48 -24.95 -27.81
CA ALA A 19 -11.21 -23.53 -27.74
C ALA A 19 -9.78 -23.42 -27.18
N ALA A 20 -8.80 -23.28 -28.06
CA ALA A 20 -7.46 -22.86 -27.69
C ALA A 20 -7.67 -21.50 -26.98
N ALA A 21 -7.50 -21.47 -25.68
CA ALA A 21 -7.41 -20.23 -24.94
C ALA A 21 -6.27 -19.47 -25.63
N SER A 22 -6.59 -18.40 -26.36
CA SER A 22 -5.58 -17.54 -26.97
C SER A 22 -4.77 -17.00 -25.80
N MET A 23 -3.52 -17.47 -25.67
CA MET A 23 -2.60 -16.88 -24.72
C MET A 23 -2.50 -15.40 -25.09
N SER A 24 -2.85 -14.53 -24.16
CA SER A 24 -2.71 -13.10 -24.36
C SER A 24 -1.24 -12.80 -24.63
N GLU A 25 -0.95 -12.11 -25.73
CA GLU A 25 0.42 -11.74 -26.12
C GLU A 25 1.11 -10.88 -25.05
N ILE A 26 0.32 -10.11 -24.29
CA ILE A 26 0.78 -9.32 -23.16
C ILE A 26 -0.07 -9.68 -21.96
N THR A 27 0.58 -10.06 -20.87
CA THR A 27 -0.09 -10.36 -19.59
C THR A 27 0.18 -9.23 -18.61
N VAL A 28 -0.87 -8.77 -17.95
CA VAL A 28 -0.82 -7.74 -16.91
C VAL A 28 -1.53 -8.27 -15.68
N ASP A 29 -0.85 -8.36 -14.56
CA ASP A 29 -1.44 -8.74 -13.27
C ASP A 29 -1.20 -7.65 -12.22
N LEU A 30 -2.16 -7.50 -11.29
CA LEU A 30 -2.08 -6.56 -10.19
C LEU A 30 -2.18 -7.33 -8.88
N ARG A 31 -1.24 -7.11 -7.97
CA ARG A 31 -1.27 -7.67 -6.61
C ARG A 31 -1.26 -6.55 -5.60
N MET A 32 -2.19 -6.64 -4.66
CA MET A 32 -2.24 -5.75 -3.51
C MET A 32 -1.40 -6.34 -2.38
N ASP A 33 -0.76 -5.52 -1.58
CA ASP A 33 -0.02 -5.97 -0.39
C ASP A 33 -0.94 -6.29 0.80
N ALA A 34 -2.19 -5.78 0.78
CA ALA A 34 -3.23 -6.08 1.75
C ALA A 34 -4.62 -6.09 1.09
N SER A 35 -5.61 -6.69 1.76
CA SER A 35 -7.02 -6.62 1.37
C SER A 35 -7.73 -5.39 1.93
N ASP A 36 -7.21 -4.84 3.02
CA ASP A 36 -7.83 -3.75 3.76
C ASP A 36 -6.81 -2.66 4.05
N TYR A 37 -7.21 -1.40 3.95
CA TYR A 37 -6.40 -0.22 4.24
C TYR A 37 -7.16 0.74 5.13
N VAL A 38 -6.49 1.33 6.10
CA VAL A 38 -7.09 2.39 6.90
C VAL A 38 -7.11 3.69 6.07
N VAL A 39 -8.18 4.48 6.17
CA VAL A 39 -8.30 5.77 5.47
C VAL A 39 -7.04 6.61 5.64
N GLY A 40 -6.49 7.09 4.52
CA GLY A 40 -5.24 7.85 4.48
C GLY A 40 -3.96 7.00 4.45
N GLU A 41 -4.07 5.69 4.53
CA GLU A 41 -2.95 4.78 4.34
C GLU A 41 -2.54 4.72 2.85
N ARG A 42 -1.28 4.42 2.59
CA ARG A 42 -0.77 4.30 1.24
C ARG A 42 -1.11 2.93 0.66
N VAL A 43 -2.07 2.89 -0.25
CA VAL A 43 -2.51 1.66 -0.93
C VAL A 43 -1.44 1.24 -1.93
N ARG A 44 -0.61 0.28 -1.51
CA ARG A 44 0.50 -0.24 -2.32
C ARG A 44 0.02 -1.39 -3.20
N ALA A 45 0.48 -1.41 -4.45
CA ALA A 45 0.27 -2.50 -5.38
C ALA A 45 1.54 -2.81 -6.16
N VAL A 46 1.66 -4.05 -6.61
CA VAL A 46 2.71 -4.52 -7.53
C VAL A 46 2.03 -4.93 -8.82
N VAL A 47 2.49 -4.37 -9.91
CA VAL A 47 2.08 -4.71 -11.27
C VAL A 47 3.11 -5.65 -11.87
N ASP A 48 2.68 -6.80 -12.32
CA ASP A 48 3.46 -7.74 -13.11
C ASP A 48 3.08 -7.62 -14.57
N ILE A 49 4.02 -7.30 -15.45
CA ILE A 49 3.82 -7.23 -16.91
C ILE A 49 4.75 -8.23 -17.55
N VAL A 50 4.20 -9.07 -18.42
CA VAL A 50 4.97 -10.05 -19.20
C VAL A 50 4.66 -9.84 -20.68
N ASN A 51 5.72 -9.70 -21.47
CA ASN A 51 5.65 -9.55 -22.92
C ASN A 51 5.88 -10.90 -23.62
N SER A 52 4.85 -11.47 -24.19
CA SER A 52 4.92 -12.65 -25.06
C SER A 52 4.67 -12.29 -26.55
N SER A 53 4.52 -10.99 -26.86
CA SER A 53 4.38 -10.51 -28.24
C SER A 53 5.72 -10.51 -28.98
N PRO A 54 5.73 -10.46 -30.31
CA PRO A 54 6.98 -10.33 -31.08
C PRO A 54 7.62 -8.94 -30.96
N ASP A 55 6.86 -7.94 -30.53
CA ASP A 55 7.29 -6.56 -30.49
C ASP A 55 7.87 -6.18 -29.11
N THR A 56 8.79 -5.20 -29.06
CA THR A 56 9.20 -4.58 -27.80
C THR A 56 8.10 -3.69 -27.29
N ILE A 57 7.66 -3.89 -26.04
CA ILE A 57 6.65 -3.08 -25.38
C ILE A 57 7.26 -2.21 -24.29
N GLY A 58 6.58 -1.10 -23.94
CA GLY A 58 7.00 -0.28 -22.81
C GLY A 58 6.41 1.13 -22.80
N ILE A 59 6.75 1.88 -21.77
CA ILE A 59 6.32 3.26 -21.56
C ILE A 59 7.52 4.16 -21.29
N GLY A 60 7.42 5.47 -21.57
CA GLY A 60 8.44 6.47 -21.26
C GLY A 60 9.17 7.05 -22.48
N GLY A 61 8.74 6.72 -23.69
CA GLY A 61 9.38 7.20 -24.93
C GLY A 61 10.74 6.51 -25.14
N LYS A 62 11.84 7.25 -25.04
CA LYS A 62 13.20 6.69 -25.21
C LYS A 62 13.69 6.04 -23.93
N VAL A 63 13.64 4.72 -23.87
CA VAL A 63 14.07 3.92 -22.73
C VAL A 63 15.40 3.26 -23.01
N ARG A 64 16.37 3.40 -22.09
CA ARG A 64 17.67 2.73 -22.15
C ARG A 64 17.70 1.52 -21.26
N VAL A 65 17.90 0.38 -21.84
CA VAL A 65 18.13 -0.87 -21.11
C VAL A 65 19.62 -1.00 -20.81
N TRP A 66 19.94 -1.16 -19.53
CA TRP A 66 21.31 -1.24 -19.04
C TRP A 66 21.73 -2.68 -18.81
N GLY A 67 22.91 -3.05 -19.29
CA GLY A 67 23.59 -4.30 -19.00
C GLY A 67 24.83 -4.09 -18.12
N LYS A 68 25.46 -5.18 -17.75
CA LYS A 68 26.78 -5.18 -17.09
C LYS A 68 27.81 -5.77 -18.04
N GLU A 69 28.95 -5.07 -18.18
CA GLU A 69 30.13 -5.55 -18.87
C GLU A 69 31.30 -5.48 -17.88
N GLY A 70 31.61 -6.62 -17.26
CA GLY A 70 32.51 -6.67 -16.10
C GLY A 70 31.91 -5.92 -14.92
N SER A 71 32.65 -4.93 -14.38
CA SER A 71 32.19 -4.03 -13.31
C SER A 71 31.42 -2.79 -13.79
N ASN A 72 31.42 -2.54 -15.11
CA ASN A 72 30.84 -1.32 -15.68
C ASN A 72 29.38 -1.53 -16.06
N ARG A 73 28.58 -0.45 -15.89
CA ARG A 73 27.21 -0.39 -16.37
C ARG A 73 27.24 0.20 -17.79
N VAL A 74 26.76 -0.54 -18.77
CA VAL A 74 26.74 -0.14 -20.20
C VAL A 74 25.30 -0.11 -20.70
N VAL A 75 25.01 0.78 -21.67
CA VAL A 75 23.72 0.77 -22.37
C VAL A 75 23.71 -0.42 -23.31
N ARG A 76 22.84 -1.40 -23.06
CA ARG A 76 22.66 -2.60 -23.89
C ARG A 76 21.80 -2.30 -25.12
N ALA A 77 20.73 -1.53 -24.93
CA ALA A 77 19.82 -1.13 -25.99
C ALA A 77 19.10 0.18 -25.65
N GLU A 78 18.60 0.88 -26.66
CA GLU A 78 17.73 2.05 -26.52
C GLU A 78 16.48 1.77 -27.37
N TYR A 79 15.30 1.88 -26.76
CA TYR A 79 14.01 1.64 -27.39
C TYR A 79 13.17 2.92 -27.38
N ASP A 80 12.42 3.15 -28.46
CA ASP A 80 11.38 4.16 -28.52
C ASP A 80 10.02 3.47 -28.32
N VAL A 81 9.48 3.56 -27.09
CA VAL A 81 8.27 2.86 -26.66
C VAL A 81 7.21 3.86 -26.23
N ASN A 82 6.02 3.76 -26.77
CA ASN A 82 4.93 4.72 -26.58
C ASN A 82 3.63 4.07 -26.10
N ASP A 83 3.71 2.92 -25.46
CA ASP A 83 2.56 2.24 -24.90
C ASP A 83 2.00 2.99 -23.69
N ARG A 84 0.82 2.60 -23.25
CA ARG A 84 0.16 3.22 -22.12
C ARG A 84 -0.17 2.19 -21.06
N PHE A 85 0.17 2.51 -19.84
CA PHE A 85 -0.26 1.76 -18.67
C PHE A 85 -1.10 2.65 -17.76
N PHE A 86 -2.22 2.13 -17.28
CA PHE A 86 -3.03 2.79 -16.28
C PHE A 86 -3.80 1.78 -15.42
N ILE A 87 -4.24 2.23 -14.27
CA ILE A 87 -5.11 1.48 -13.39
C ILE A 87 -6.47 2.18 -13.39
N GLU A 88 -7.53 1.42 -13.57
CA GLU A 88 -8.89 1.88 -13.38
C GLU A 88 -9.34 1.49 -11.97
N VAL A 89 -9.90 2.44 -11.24
CA VAL A 89 -10.42 2.20 -9.90
C VAL A 89 -11.91 2.50 -9.87
N TYR A 90 -12.68 1.58 -9.31
CA TYR A 90 -14.13 1.66 -9.20
C TYR A 90 -14.57 1.53 -7.74
N ARG A 91 -15.67 2.20 -7.36
CA ARG A 91 -16.42 1.87 -6.16
C ARG A 91 -17.30 0.67 -6.47
N THR A 92 -17.22 -0.40 -5.68
CA THR A 92 -17.96 -1.63 -6.02
C THR A 92 -19.47 -1.50 -5.81
N GLY A 93 -19.93 -0.59 -4.95
CA GLY A 93 -21.35 -0.44 -4.62
C GLY A 93 -22.20 0.08 -5.79
N ASP A 94 -21.68 1.01 -6.56
CA ASP A 94 -22.36 1.65 -7.69
C ASP A 94 -21.61 1.50 -9.02
N MET A 95 -20.46 0.81 -8.99
CA MET A 95 -19.54 0.64 -10.13
C MET A 95 -19.08 1.97 -10.74
N SER A 96 -19.11 3.06 -9.95
CA SER A 96 -18.62 4.35 -10.40
C SER A 96 -17.10 4.35 -10.50
N GLN A 97 -16.59 4.76 -11.66
CA GLN A 97 -15.15 4.91 -11.87
C GLN A 97 -14.63 6.18 -11.19
N LEU A 98 -13.57 6.04 -10.40
CA LEU A 98 -12.92 7.20 -9.81
C LEU A 98 -12.07 7.95 -10.85
N ALA A 99 -12.16 9.27 -10.80
CA ALA A 99 -11.28 10.12 -11.60
C ALA A 99 -9.86 10.08 -11.02
N LYS A 100 -8.86 9.99 -11.90
CA LYS A 100 -7.46 10.12 -11.52
C LYS A 100 -7.17 11.58 -11.11
N VAL A 101 -6.65 11.79 -9.92
CA VAL A 101 -6.38 13.12 -9.36
C VAL A 101 -4.94 13.59 -9.61
N SER A 102 -4.01 12.67 -9.84
CA SER A 102 -2.60 13.00 -10.12
C SER A 102 -2.30 13.06 -11.61
N LYS A 103 -1.30 13.86 -12.00
CA LYS A 103 -0.76 13.89 -13.37
C LYS A 103 0.40 12.92 -13.58
N GLY A 104 0.91 12.30 -12.50
CA GLY A 104 2.06 11.39 -12.57
C GLY A 104 1.76 10.07 -13.27
N ALA A 105 2.78 9.38 -13.75
CA ALA A 105 2.68 8.01 -14.24
C ALA A 105 2.41 7.05 -13.07
N PHE A 106 1.75 5.93 -13.36
CA PHE A 106 1.48 4.88 -12.36
C PHE A 106 2.73 4.08 -11.99
N VAL A 107 3.61 3.90 -12.94
CA VAL A 107 4.85 3.14 -12.80
C VAL A 107 6.01 3.88 -13.47
N ALA A 108 7.23 3.51 -13.14
CA ALA A 108 8.43 4.04 -13.80
C ALA A 108 8.51 3.59 -15.27
N ASP A 109 9.27 4.34 -16.07
CA ASP A 109 9.53 4.01 -17.46
C ASP A 109 10.24 2.67 -17.61
N PHE A 110 9.84 1.86 -18.59
CA PHE A 110 10.42 0.56 -18.88
C PHE A 110 10.28 0.17 -20.35
N ALA A 111 11.11 -0.78 -20.77
CA ALA A 111 10.96 -1.50 -22.04
C ALA A 111 11.21 -2.99 -21.79
N LEU A 112 10.39 -3.85 -22.42
CA LEU A 112 10.46 -5.31 -22.35
C LEU A 112 10.57 -5.89 -23.75
N GLU A 113 11.60 -6.69 -23.98
CA GLU A 113 11.73 -7.51 -25.18
C GLU A 113 10.77 -8.71 -25.10
N THR A 114 10.62 -9.43 -26.21
CA THR A 114 9.83 -10.67 -26.26
C THR A 114 10.31 -11.68 -25.22
N GLY A 115 9.41 -12.23 -24.46
CA GLY A 115 9.70 -13.20 -23.38
C GLY A 115 10.15 -12.57 -22.06
N GLU A 116 10.31 -11.26 -21.97
CA GLU A 116 10.68 -10.58 -20.74
C GLU A 116 9.47 -10.23 -19.88
N GLY A 117 9.71 -10.12 -18.58
CA GLY A 117 8.70 -9.65 -17.61
C GLY A 117 9.33 -8.76 -16.55
N GLN A 118 8.51 -7.85 -16.03
CA GLN A 118 8.94 -6.91 -14.98
C GLN A 118 7.87 -6.71 -13.92
N LYS A 119 8.35 -6.58 -12.67
CA LYS A 119 7.52 -6.18 -11.52
C LYS A 119 7.74 -4.72 -11.23
N LEU A 120 6.65 -3.97 -11.21
CA LEU A 120 6.64 -2.53 -11.01
C LEU A 120 5.81 -2.20 -9.77
N GLU A 121 6.35 -1.39 -8.88
CA GLU A 121 5.63 -0.92 -7.71
C GLU A 121 4.83 0.33 -8.04
N THR A 122 3.61 0.40 -7.53
CA THR A 122 2.75 1.58 -7.64
C THR A 122 1.97 1.82 -6.35
N PHE A 123 1.50 3.05 -6.16
CA PHE A 123 0.68 3.42 -5.02
C PHE A 123 -0.64 4.02 -5.52
N ILE A 124 -1.70 3.23 -5.46
CA ILE A 124 -3.02 3.60 -6.00
C ILE A 124 -3.54 4.89 -5.32
N GLY A 125 -3.33 5.02 -4.01
CA GLY A 125 -3.77 6.20 -3.25
C GLY A 125 -3.06 7.51 -3.64
N ASP A 126 -1.91 7.45 -4.32
CA ASP A 126 -1.23 8.66 -4.85
C ASP A 126 -1.93 9.17 -6.14
N HIS A 127 -2.77 8.35 -6.76
CA HIS A 127 -3.44 8.65 -8.02
C HIS A 127 -4.94 8.84 -7.91
N PHE A 128 -5.59 8.30 -6.87
CA PHE A 128 -7.03 8.37 -6.68
C PHE A 128 -7.39 8.87 -5.29
N ALA A 129 -8.50 9.57 -5.16
CA ALA A 129 -9.03 10.02 -3.87
C ALA A 129 -9.70 8.84 -3.14
N LEU A 130 -8.94 8.14 -2.31
CA LEU A 130 -9.40 7.03 -1.46
C LEU A 130 -9.66 7.50 -0.01
N GLY A 131 -10.17 8.71 0.16
CA GLY A 131 -10.36 9.34 1.48
C GLY A 131 -11.62 8.92 2.22
N GLU A 132 -12.47 8.09 1.63
CA GLU A 132 -13.72 7.63 2.20
C GLU A 132 -13.72 6.12 2.41
N PRO A 133 -14.24 5.62 3.55
CA PRO A 133 -14.43 4.19 3.75
C PRO A 133 -15.35 3.62 2.67
N ASN A 134 -14.86 2.65 1.92
CA ASN A 134 -15.63 1.98 0.88
C ASN A 134 -14.90 0.71 0.42
N ARG A 135 -15.61 -0.12 -0.33
CA ARG A 135 -15.01 -1.22 -1.10
C ARG A 135 -14.69 -0.75 -2.51
N TYR A 136 -13.44 -0.93 -2.90
CA TYR A 136 -12.91 -0.52 -4.19
C TYR A 136 -12.46 -1.73 -5.00
N MET A 137 -12.42 -1.55 -6.31
CA MET A 137 -11.88 -2.52 -7.27
C MET A 137 -10.87 -1.80 -8.15
N ALA A 138 -9.66 -2.31 -8.24
CA ALA A 138 -8.60 -1.82 -9.12
C ALA A 138 -8.36 -2.82 -10.25
N LYS A 139 -8.34 -2.34 -11.50
CA LYS A 139 -8.09 -3.13 -12.70
C LYS A 139 -6.91 -2.55 -13.46
N PRO A 140 -5.81 -3.30 -13.65
CA PRO A 140 -4.67 -2.84 -14.44
C PRO A 140 -4.98 -2.99 -15.93
N VAL A 141 -4.53 -2.02 -16.71
CA VAL A 141 -4.75 -1.99 -18.16
C VAL A 141 -3.45 -1.55 -18.84
N PHE A 142 -3.00 -2.33 -19.82
CA PHE A 142 -1.91 -1.98 -20.72
C PHE A 142 -2.44 -1.85 -22.14
N VAL A 143 -1.98 -0.84 -22.89
CA VAL A 143 -2.40 -0.59 -24.26
C VAL A 143 -1.17 -0.56 -25.14
N HIS A 144 -1.07 -1.55 -26.02
CA HIS A 144 -0.02 -1.69 -27.02
C HIS A 144 -0.62 -1.72 -28.42
N ALA A 145 -0.09 -0.94 -29.34
CA ALA A 145 -0.54 -0.87 -30.74
C ALA A 145 -2.07 -0.66 -30.89
N GLY A 146 -2.71 0.04 -29.95
CA GLY A 146 -4.16 0.26 -29.91
C GLY A 146 -4.98 -0.90 -29.32
N VAL A 147 -4.37 -2.05 -29.05
CA VAL A 147 -5.01 -3.19 -28.38
C VAL A 147 -4.93 -3.01 -26.87
N ARG A 148 -6.03 -3.32 -26.20
CA ARG A 148 -6.16 -3.19 -24.73
C ARG A 148 -6.02 -4.57 -24.07
N TYR A 149 -5.04 -4.70 -23.20
CA TYR A 149 -4.76 -5.88 -22.38
C TYR A 149 -5.16 -5.58 -20.94
N GLU A 150 -6.14 -6.31 -20.43
CA GLU A 150 -6.71 -6.10 -19.12
C GLU A 150 -6.32 -7.22 -18.17
N GLY A 151 -5.79 -6.86 -17.00
CA GLY A 151 -5.53 -7.82 -15.94
C GLY A 151 -6.78 -8.08 -15.09
N GLN A 152 -6.68 -9.11 -14.26
CA GLN A 152 -7.75 -9.45 -13.32
C GLN A 152 -7.94 -8.33 -12.29
N PRO A 153 -9.17 -7.88 -12.08
CA PRO A 153 -9.45 -6.86 -11.08
C PRO A 153 -9.15 -7.38 -9.67
N ARG A 154 -8.67 -6.48 -8.81
CA ARG A 154 -8.42 -6.74 -7.38
C ARG A 154 -9.33 -5.86 -6.54
N VAL A 155 -10.03 -6.50 -5.62
CA VAL A 155 -10.90 -5.82 -4.67
C VAL A 155 -10.13 -5.55 -3.38
N PHE A 156 -10.32 -4.36 -2.81
CA PHE A 156 -9.77 -3.97 -1.52
C PHE A 156 -10.73 -3.06 -0.79
N ASP A 157 -10.66 -3.08 0.54
CA ASP A 157 -11.49 -2.25 1.39
C ASP A 157 -10.66 -1.07 1.94
N VAL A 158 -11.26 0.12 1.96
CA VAL A 158 -10.74 1.25 2.73
C VAL A 158 -11.68 1.44 3.92
N VAL A 159 -11.11 1.44 5.13
CA VAL A 159 -11.86 1.42 6.38
C VAL A 159 -11.45 2.55 7.29
N GLU A 160 -12.35 3.01 8.16
CA GLU A 160 -12.03 4.07 9.13
C GLU A 160 -11.10 3.59 10.25
N GLY A 161 -11.17 2.32 10.61
CA GLY A 161 -10.57 1.77 11.81
C GLY A 161 -11.36 2.12 13.09
N VAL A 162 -11.01 1.46 14.20
CA VAL A 162 -11.65 1.71 15.50
C VAL A 162 -10.79 2.68 16.29
N ARG A 163 -11.33 3.87 16.61
CA ARG A 163 -10.60 4.90 17.35
C ARG A 163 -10.28 4.45 18.77
N ALA A 164 -9.03 4.54 19.16
CA ALA A 164 -8.53 4.19 20.49
C ALA A 164 -8.29 5.43 21.36
N VAL A 165 -7.45 6.34 20.87
CA VAL A 165 -6.96 7.54 21.59
C VAL A 165 -6.84 8.69 20.60
N ALA A 166 -6.96 9.93 21.12
CA ALA A 166 -6.64 11.12 20.35
C ALA A 166 -5.87 12.15 21.18
N ALA A 167 -5.08 12.97 20.50
CA ALA A 167 -4.36 14.10 21.05
C ALA A 167 -4.37 15.27 20.08
N MET A 168 -4.25 16.49 20.62
CA MET A 168 -4.24 17.73 19.84
C MET A 168 -2.89 18.42 19.96
N GLN A 169 -2.40 18.94 18.85
CA GLN A 169 -1.26 19.83 18.79
C GLN A 169 -1.67 21.21 18.34
N MET A 170 -1.20 22.22 19.04
CA MET A 170 -1.29 23.62 18.64
C MET A 170 0.09 24.11 18.21
N PHE A 171 0.17 24.80 17.09
CA PHE A 171 1.42 25.34 16.60
C PHE A 171 1.62 26.78 17.05
N ALA A 172 2.67 27.05 17.82
CA ALA A 172 2.98 28.40 18.30
C ALA A 172 3.24 29.38 17.16
N SER A 173 3.84 28.91 16.04
CA SER A 173 4.13 29.70 14.84
C SER A 173 2.89 29.97 13.96
N ARG A 174 1.83 29.18 14.10
CA ARG A 174 0.56 29.30 13.37
C ARG A 174 -0.61 29.02 14.29
N LYS A 175 -0.98 30.00 15.12
CA LYS A 175 -1.98 29.85 16.19
C LYS A 175 -3.36 29.36 15.72
N SER A 176 -3.73 29.58 14.46
CA SER A 176 -4.99 29.09 13.88
C SER A 176 -4.91 27.63 13.39
N LEU A 177 -3.71 27.07 13.31
CA LEU A 177 -3.52 25.70 12.85
C LEU A 177 -3.46 24.76 14.07
N GLN A 178 -4.36 23.80 14.07
CA GLN A 178 -4.38 22.69 15.03
C GLN A 178 -4.26 21.38 14.27
N ARG A 179 -3.56 20.40 14.84
CA ARG A 179 -3.47 19.05 14.30
C ARG A 179 -4.01 18.06 15.31
N GLU A 180 -5.03 17.33 14.90
CA GLU A 180 -5.55 16.19 15.66
C GLU A 180 -4.76 14.94 15.24
N PHE A 181 -4.20 14.24 16.23
CA PHE A 181 -3.69 12.90 16.09
C PHE A 181 -4.70 11.92 16.64
N SER A 182 -4.93 10.82 15.95
CA SER A 182 -5.74 9.73 16.45
C SER A 182 -5.08 8.38 16.21
N LEU A 183 -5.08 7.54 17.22
CA LEU A 183 -4.71 6.15 17.10
C LEU A 183 -5.95 5.34 16.80
N VAL A 184 -5.87 4.50 15.78
CA VAL A 184 -6.96 3.61 15.40
C VAL A 184 -6.45 2.17 15.31
N TYR A 185 -7.33 1.22 15.63
CA TYR A 185 -7.07 -0.20 15.48
C TYR A 185 -7.69 -0.72 14.20
N TRP A 186 -6.99 -1.64 13.56
CA TRP A 186 -7.56 -2.45 12.49
C TRP A 186 -6.84 -3.80 12.40
N ALA A 187 -7.58 -4.84 12.02
CA ALA A 187 -6.99 -6.15 11.77
C ALA A 187 -6.16 -6.12 10.47
N ARG A 188 -4.94 -6.63 10.53
CA ARG A 188 -4.05 -6.79 9.38
C ARG A 188 -3.56 -8.24 9.33
N GLY A 189 -4.13 -9.02 8.41
CA GLY A 189 -3.86 -10.46 8.35
C GLY A 189 -4.33 -11.19 9.63
N ARG A 190 -3.37 -11.74 10.40
CA ARG A 190 -3.66 -12.50 11.63
C ARG A 190 -3.48 -11.70 12.92
N SER A 191 -3.09 -10.44 12.83
CA SER A 191 -2.82 -9.58 13.97
C SER A 191 -3.64 -8.30 13.88
N GLU A 192 -3.93 -7.71 15.02
CA GLU A 192 -4.45 -6.34 15.09
C GLU A 192 -3.28 -5.38 15.09
N HIS A 193 -3.39 -4.32 14.30
CA HIS A 193 -2.40 -3.26 14.18
C HIS A 193 -2.96 -1.95 14.75
N VAL A 194 -2.05 -1.09 15.17
CA VAL A 194 -2.36 0.29 15.53
C VAL A 194 -1.81 1.23 14.45
N PHE A 195 -2.63 2.20 14.07
CA PHE A 195 -2.31 3.20 13.03
C PHE A 195 -2.37 4.59 13.62
N LEU A 196 -1.43 5.45 13.22
CA LEU A 196 -1.50 6.88 13.50
C LEU A 196 -2.15 7.60 12.31
N LYS A 197 -3.28 8.24 12.58
CA LYS A 197 -3.93 9.21 11.67
C LYS A 197 -3.65 10.62 12.17
N ALA A 198 -3.48 11.57 11.25
CA ALA A 198 -3.38 12.98 11.60
C ALA A 198 -4.18 13.83 10.62
N LYS A 199 -4.89 14.84 11.17
CA LYS A 199 -5.71 15.77 10.39
C LYS A 199 -5.56 17.18 10.94
N ASP A 200 -5.35 18.14 10.06
CA ASP A 200 -5.26 19.55 10.40
C ASP A 200 -6.65 20.20 10.42
N SER A 201 -6.82 21.27 11.21
CA SER A 201 -8.06 22.04 11.30
C SER A 201 -8.52 22.66 9.97
N ASN A 202 -7.62 22.85 9.01
CA ASN A 202 -7.91 23.30 7.65
C ASN A 202 -8.39 22.18 6.72
N GLY A 203 -8.59 20.96 7.24
CA GLY A 203 -9.06 19.79 6.48
C GLY A 203 -7.94 18.94 5.84
N ARG A 204 -6.66 19.37 5.91
CA ARG A 204 -5.55 18.58 5.38
C ARG A 204 -5.42 17.27 6.14
N GLN A 205 -5.50 16.17 5.43
CA GLN A 205 -5.21 14.84 5.96
C GLN A 205 -3.75 14.48 5.67
N TRP A 206 -3.09 13.97 6.68
CA TRP A 206 -1.74 13.46 6.57
C TRP A 206 -1.80 11.95 6.31
N ARG A 207 -0.72 11.45 5.76
CA ARG A 207 -0.60 10.01 5.51
C ARG A 207 -0.75 9.22 6.80
N THR A 208 -1.67 8.26 6.81
CA THR A 208 -1.83 7.30 7.90
C THR A 208 -0.64 6.35 7.92
N THR A 209 -0.06 6.13 9.10
CA THR A 209 1.11 5.29 9.29
C THR A 209 0.75 4.06 10.10
N ASP A 210 1.02 2.88 9.56
CA ASP A 210 0.95 1.62 10.30
C ASP A 210 2.12 1.54 11.29
N LEU A 211 1.81 1.49 12.58
CA LEU A 211 2.79 1.39 13.66
C LEU A 211 3.11 -0.05 14.03
N GLY A 212 2.45 -1.02 13.39
CA GLY A 212 2.67 -2.43 13.59
C GLY A 212 1.65 -3.11 14.50
N PRO A 213 1.87 -4.41 14.78
CA PRO A 213 0.97 -5.21 15.59
C PRO A 213 0.89 -4.71 17.02
N ILE A 214 -0.29 -4.92 17.64
CA ILE A 214 -0.58 -4.52 19.02
C ILE A 214 -1.24 -5.66 19.79
N LEU A 215 -0.85 -5.79 21.06
CA LEU A 215 -1.57 -6.59 22.04
C LEU A 215 -2.46 -5.64 22.87
N ARG A 216 -3.80 -5.77 22.75
CA ARG A 216 -4.77 -4.86 23.38
C ARG A 216 -5.03 -5.16 24.87
N ILE A 217 -4.00 -5.42 25.63
CA ILE A 217 -4.10 -5.48 27.11
C ILE A 217 -4.17 -4.04 27.64
N ASP A 218 -3.29 -3.18 27.13
CA ASP A 218 -3.23 -1.76 27.48
C ASP A 218 -3.68 -0.89 26.32
N LYS A 219 -4.19 0.31 26.65
CA LYS A 219 -4.46 1.32 25.64
C LYS A 219 -3.14 1.90 25.13
N PRO A 220 -2.97 2.11 23.82
CA PRO A 220 -1.82 2.82 23.31
C PRO A 220 -1.88 4.28 23.76
N GLU A 221 -0.71 4.87 23.88
CA GLU A 221 -0.57 6.25 24.33
C GLU A 221 0.02 7.13 23.23
N ILE A 222 -0.41 8.38 23.23
CA ILE A 222 0.13 9.40 22.35
C ILE A 222 0.53 10.61 23.17
N SER A 223 1.76 11.06 23.01
CA SER A 223 2.32 12.24 23.67
C SER A 223 2.79 13.24 22.63
N VAL A 224 2.32 14.48 22.75
CA VAL A 224 2.70 15.59 21.88
C VAL A 224 3.56 16.56 22.69
N CYS A 225 4.80 16.76 22.25
CA CYS A 225 5.77 17.63 22.93
C CYS A 225 5.74 19.05 22.33
N ALA A 226 6.12 20.04 23.16
CA ALA A 226 6.15 21.43 22.73
C ALA A 226 7.16 21.73 21.61
N ASP A 227 8.19 20.89 21.45
CA ASP A 227 9.21 20.98 20.39
C ASP A 227 8.77 20.35 19.05
N GLY A 228 7.52 19.88 18.97
CA GLY A 228 6.96 19.27 17.76
C GLY A 228 7.21 17.77 17.65
N LYS A 229 7.81 17.13 18.63
CA LYS A 229 7.91 15.67 18.66
C LYS A 229 6.60 15.05 19.10
N VAL A 230 6.24 13.95 18.44
CA VAL A 230 5.08 13.13 18.78
C VAL A 230 5.58 11.71 19.00
N PHE A 231 5.24 11.17 20.15
CA PHE A 231 5.56 9.80 20.51
C PHE A 231 4.28 8.98 20.63
N VAL A 232 4.33 7.78 20.08
CA VAL A 232 3.29 6.78 20.27
C VAL A 232 3.92 5.58 20.95
N LEU A 233 3.31 5.13 22.04
CA LEU A 233 3.68 3.91 22.74
C LEU A 233 2.52 2.92 22.64
N HIS A 234 2.82 1.67 22.26
CA HIS A 234 1.86 0.59 22.29
C HIS A 234 2.54 -0.73 22.65
N ARG A 235 1.77 -1.65 23.24
CA ARG A 235 2.26 -2.97 23.63
C ARG A 235 2.31 -3.89 22.40
N LEU A 236 3.47 -4.47 22.13
CA LEU A 236 3.68 -5.41 21.03
C LEU A 236 3.32 -6.84 21.46
N ASN A 237 3.77 -7.25 22.64
CA ASN A 237 3.53 -8.55 23.27
C ASN A 237 3.54 -8.40 24.78
N GLN A 238 3.56 -9.52 25.52
CA GLN A 238 3.53 -9.49 26.99
C GLN A 238 4.69 -8.71 27.62
N ASP A 239 5.86 -8.73 26.99
CA ASP A 239 7.10 -8.23 27.58
C ASP A 239 7.67 -6.99 26.88
N GLN A 240 7.04 -6.56 25.79
CA GLN A 240 7.60 -5.50 24.95
C GLN A 240 6.57 -4.46 24.55
N PHE A 241 7.03 -3.22 24.59
CA PHE A 241 6.38 -2.08 23.97
C PHE A 241 7.15 -1.61 22.72
N VAL A 242 6.45 -0.95 21.82
CA VAL A 242 7.03 -0.23 20.70
C VAL A 242 6.79 1.25 20.90
N ARG A 243 7.85 2.04 20.84
CA ARG A 243 7.80 3.50 20.78
C ARG A 243 8.07 3.94 19.35
N SER A 244 7.10 4.64 18.76
CA SER A 244 7.23 5.30 17.47
C SER A 244 7.40 6.79 17.65
N GLU A 245 8.32 7.41 16.88
CA GLU A 245 8.63 8.84 16.96
C GLU A 245 8.31 9.52 15.63
N PHE A 246 7.68 10.69 15.74
CA PHE A 246 7.38 11.57 14.61
C PHE A 246 7.83 13.00 14.92
N TRP A 247 8.17 13.71 13.87
CA TRP A 247 8.27 15.16 13.90
C TRP A 247 7.07 15.75 13.23
N SER A 248 6.38 16.63 13.98
CA SER A 248 5.18 17.33 13.56
C SER A 248 5.44 18.81 13.50
N LEU A 249 5.64 19.31 12.30
CA LEU A 249 5.80 20.73 11.97
C LEU A 249 4.55 21.21 11.24
N PRO A 250 4.28 22.52 11.17
CA PRO A 250 3.07 23.03 10.48
C PRO A 250 2.87 22.49 9.06
N ASP A 251 3.97 22.29 8.32
CA ASP A 251 3.93 21.89 6.92
C ASP A 251 4.43 20.46 6.67
N ALA A 252 4.86 19.74 7.73
CA ALA A 252 5.41 18.39 7.66
C ALA A 252 4.96 17.50 8.81
N LEU A 253 4.78 16.23 8.51
CA LEU A 253 4.65 15.15 9.50
C LEU A 253 5.55 14.01 9.04
N GLU A 254 6.64 13.79 9.76
CA GLU A 254 7.70 12.84 9.37
C GLU A 254 7.81 11.73 10.40
N PHE A 255 7.71 10.50 9.96
CA PHE A 255 8.08 9.35 10.77
C PHE A 255 9.60 9.27 10.89
N ARG A 256 10.11 9.26 12.13
CA ARG A 256 11.56 9.28 12.42
C ARG A 256 12.12 7.90 12.75
N GLY A 257 11.28 7.01 13.24
CA GLY A 257 11.68 5.65 13.56
C GLY A 257 10.84 5.03 14.66
N ARG A 258 11.20 3.80 14.97
CA ARG A 258 10.63 3.06 16.09
C ARG A 258 11.71 2.32 16.86
N SER A 259 11.49 2.15 18.15
CA SER A 259 12.35 1.39 19.06
C SER A 259 11.51 0.45 19.91
N SER A 260 12.06 -0.71 20.23
CA SER A 260 11.48 -1.61 21.24
C SER A 260 11.88 -1.15 22.63
N VAL A 261 10.95 -1.24 23.56
CA VAL A 261 11.12 -0.94 24.98
C VAL A 261 10.64 -2.15 25.76
N LEU A 262 11.45 -2.69 26.66
CA LEU A 262 11.05 -3.80 27.53
C LEU A 262 10.04 -3.31 28.56
N ASP A 263 9.10 -4.19 28.94
CA ASP A 263 8.16 -3.91 30.01
C ASP A 263 8.94 -3.76 31.33
N PRO A 264 8.79 -2.64 32.07
CA PRO A 264 9.50 -2.42 33.32
C PRO A 264 9.15 -3.45 34.40
N GLU A 265 7.97 -4.05 34.38
CA GLU A 265 7.56 -5.09 35.32
C GLU A 265 8.28 -6.41 35.06
N THR A 266 8.61 -6.73 33.81
CA THR A 266 9.32 -7.94 33.39
C THR A 266 10.85 -7.75 33.38
N ALA A 267 11.33 -6.53 33.16
CA ALA A 267 12.76 -6.21 33.06
C ALA A 267 13.48 -6.12 34.43
N GLY A 268 12.79 -6.29 35.53
CA GLY A 268 13.34 -6.47 36.89
C GLY A 268 13.96 -5.25 37.56
N THR A 269 14.63 -4.32 36.90
CA THR A 269 15.27 -3.16 37.54
C THR A 269 15.54 -1.98 36.62
N GLN A 270 15.48 -2.14 35.33
CA GLN A 270 15.57 -1.01 34.40
C GLN A 270 14.19 -0.39 34.22
N SER A 271 13.92 0.69 34.94
CA SER A 271 12.66 1.41 34.77
C SER A 271 12.61 2.03 33.39
N VAL A 272 11.40 2.08 32.76
CA VAL A 272 11.13 2.84 31.52
C VAL A 272 11.71 4.25 31.59
N ARG A 273 11.88 4.82 32.80
CA ARG A 273 12.52 6.09 33.08
C ARG A 273 14.01 6.14 32.68
N GLU A 274 14.75 5.06 32.81
CA GLU A 274 16.17 5.01 32.46
C GLU A 274 16.40 4.91 30.98
N LEU A 275 15.58 4.10 30.31
CA LEU A 275 15.59 3.99 28.83
C LEU A 275 15.22 5.31 28.13
N TYR A 276 14.35 6.12 28.75
CA TYR A 276 14.06 7.48 28.26
C TYR A 276 15.20 8.47 28.52
N ARG A 277 15.98 8.28 29.59
CA ARG A 277 17.17 9.11 29.91
C ARG A 277 18.31 8.86 28.92
N GLU A 278 18.58 7.63 28.60
CA GLU A 278 19.62 7.25 27.62
C GLU A 278 19.33 7.74 26.22
N GLY A 279 18.05 7.85 25.83
CA GLY A 279 17.62 8.43 24.56
C GLY A 279 17.68 9.97 24.48
N GLY A 280 18.24 10.65 25.48
CA GLY A 280 18.45 12.12 25.46
C GLY A 280 17.20 12.97 25.67
N VAL A 281 16.06 12.39 25.95
CA VAL A 281 14.80 13.11 26.22
C VAL A 281 14.75 13.41 27.73
N LYS A 282 15.14 14.61 28.14
CA LYS A 282 14.84 15.09 29.51
C LYS A 282 13.32 15.31 29.62
N PRO A 283 12.60 14.58 30.46
CA PRO A 283 11.17 14.81 30.64
C PRO A 283 10.97 16.15 31.34
N LYS A 284 10.36 17.10 30.64
CA LYS A 284 9.81 18.28 31.31
C LYS A 284 8.52 17.88 32.01
N GLN A 285 8.36 18.41 33.21
CA GLN A 285 7.30 18.31 34.20
C GLN A 285 5.97 17.69 33.73
N ASN A 286 5.55 16.63 34.38
CA ASN A 286 4.43 15.72 34.12
C ASN A 286 4.63 14.77 32.95
N PRO A 287 5.54 13.85 33.05
CA PRO A 287 5.64 12.76 32.11
C PRO A 287 4.39 11.88 32.24
N TRP A 288 3.83 11.51 31.09
CA TRP A 288 2.66 10.64 30.97
C TRP A 288 2.77 9.29 31.71
N TRP A 289 4.01 8.81 32.03
CA TRP A 289 4.26 7.62 32.85
C TRP A 289 4.10 7.83 34.37
N LYS A 290 3.76 9.02 34.87
CA LYS A 290 3.45 9.24 36.29
C LYS A 290 2.09 8.69 36.72
N PHE A 291 1.33 8.16 35.80
CA PHE A 291 0.00 7.58 36.05
C PHE A 291 0.01 6.05 36.07
N TRP A 292 1.18 5.44 36.15
CA TRP A 292 1.41 4.00 36.39
C TRP A 292 1.84 3.75 37.82
#